data_ec3e3f4983408fc536f1d64f7fe87ad3
#
_entry.id   ec3e3f4983408fc536f1d64f7fe87ad3
#
_cell.length_a   1.000
_cell.length_b   1.000
_cell.length_c   1.000
_cell.angle_alpha   90.00
_cell.angle_beta   90.00
_cell.angle_gamma   90.00
#
_symmetry.space_group_name_H-M   'P 1'
#
loop_
_entity.id
_entity.type
_entity.pdbx_description
1 polymer ?
#
loop_
_entity_poly.entity_id
_entity_poly.type
_entity_poly.pdbx_seq_one_letter_code
_entity_poly.pdbx_strand_id
1 'polypeptide(L)'
;KVVAAQQLAARHSFIDIERVGIHGHSGGGFMSTAAILMYPDFFDVAVSCAGNHDNNIYNRWWSEKHHGIKEVEQDGEIVFEYHISANHEIANRLKGNLLLVHGDIDENVHPGCTLRVVDALIRNNKRFDMLLLPGQRHGFGDMNEYFFWRMADYFSEPLLGERESTPYFPQLNTDL
;
A
#
# COMPACT_ATOMS: atom_id res chain seq x y z
N LYS A 1 -4.20 -14.37 2.79
CA LYS A 1 -5.14 -13.55 1.99
C LYS A 1 -5.41 -14.19 0.62
N VAL A 2 -4.39 -14.53 -0.17
CA VAL A 2 -4.53 -15.17 -1.50
C VAL A 2 -5.37 -16.44 -1.43
N VAL A 3 -4.99 -17.40 -0.58
CA VAL A 3 -5.74 -18.67 -0.41
C VAL A 3 -7.21 -18.44 -0.04
N ALA A 4 -7.49 -17.46 0.84
CA ALA A 4 -8.87 -17.15 1.23
C ALA A 4 -9.68 -16.58 0.06
N ALA A 5 -9.07 -15.70 -0.76
CA ALA A 5 -9.71 -15.17 -1.97
C ALA A 5 -10.00 -16.28 -2.99
N GLN A 6 -9.04 -17.18 -3.24
CA GLN A 6 -9.20 -18.34 -4.11
C GLN A 6 -10.31 -19.28 -3.63
N GLN A 7 -10.36 -19.57 -2.33
CA GLN A 7 -11.42 -20.39 -1.75
C GLN A 7 -12.79 -19.75 -1.86
N LEU A 8 -12.87 -18.42 -1.73
CA LEU A 8 -14.11 -17.67 -1.88
C LEU A 8 -14.58 -17.68 -3.35
N ALA A 9 -13.69 -17.41 -4.29
CA ALA A 9 -13.97 -17.47 -5.72
C ALA A 9 -14.43 -18.87 -6.17
N ALA A 10 -13.83 -19.92 -5.63
CA ALA A 10 -14.25 -21.28 -5.93
C ALA A 10 -15.69 -21.61 -5.46
N ARG A 11 -16.23 -20.85 -4.50
CA ARG A 11 -17.60 -21.01 -3.98
C ARG A 11 -18.61 -20.08 -4.66
N HIS A 12 -18.17 -18.99 -5.25
CA HIS A 12 -19.03 -17.92 -5.75
C HIS A 12 -18.65 -17.53 -7.17
N SER A 13 -19.44 -17.94 -8.14
CA SER A 13 -19.18 -17.72 -9.58
C SER A 13 -19.22 -16.24 -10.02
N PHE A 14 -19.72 -15.35 -9.19
CA PHE A 14 -19.73 -13.90 -9.46
C PHE A 14 -18.40 -13.21 -9.09
N ILE A 15 -17.45 -13.93 -8.47
CA ILE A 15 -16.13 -13.40 -8.13
C ILE A 15 -15.17 -13.74 -9.28
N ASP A 16 -14.62 -12.72 -9.90
CA ASP A 16 -13.58 -12.85 -10.89
C ASP A 16 -12.20 -12.84 -10.21
N ILE A 17 -11.58 -13.99 -10.09
CA ILE A 17 -10.28 -14.16 -9.44
C ILE A 17 -9.09 -13.78 -10.34
N GLU A 18 -9.34 -13.57 -11.62
CA GLU A 18 -8.32 -13.13 -12.57
C GLU A 18 -8.14 -11.61 -12.59
N ARG A 19 -8.96 -10.89 -11.80
CA ARG A 19 -8.92 -9.42 -11.69
C ARG A 19 -9.02 -8.99 -10.24
N VAL A 20 -7.87 -8.90 -9.57
CA VAL A 20 -7.81 -8.69 -8.12
C VAL A 20 -7.07 -7.39 -7.77
N GLY A 21 -7.79 -6.50 -7.10
CA GLY A 21 -7.25 -5.29 -6.51
C GLY A 21 -7.13 -5.36 -4.99
N ILE A 22 -6.24 -4.56 -4.41
CA ILE A 22 -6.08 -4.43 -2.96
C ILE A 22 -5.85 -2.97 -2.59
N HIS A 23 -6.46 -2.53 -1.50
CA HIS A 23 -6.13 -1.23 -0.91
C HIS A 23 -6.00 -1.30 0.59
N GLY A 24 -5.38 -0.29 1.15
CA GLY A 24 -5.28 -0.14 2.59
C GLY A 24 -4.61 1.15 3.02
N HIS A 25 -4.87 1.53 4.26
CA HIS A 25 -4.35 2.74 4.90
C HIS A 25 -3.45 2.37 6.07
N SER A 26 -2.38 3.13 6.31
CA SER A 26 -1.45 2.94 7.44
C SER A 26 -0.81 1.54 7.40
N GLY A 27 -0.99 0.72 8.44
CA GLY A 27 -0.62 -0.70 8.40
C GLY A 27 -1.26 -1.46 7.23
N GLY A 28 -2.46 -1.07 6.80
CA GLY A 28 -3.09 -1.57 5.58
C GLY A 28 -2.36 -1.13 4.31
N GLY A 29 -1.79 0.07 4.29
CA GLY A 29 -0.93 0.56 3.21
C GLY A 29 0.36 -0.27 3.09
N PHE A 30 1.03 -0.53 4.22
CA PHE A 30 2.14 -1.48 4.26
C PHE A 30 1.75 -2.84 3.65
N MET A 31 0.61 -3.39 4.11
CA MET A 31 0.13 -4.70 3.69
C MET A 31 -0.31 -4.75 2.23
N SER A 32 -0.85 -3.67 1.67
CA SER A 32 -1.25 -3.61 0.26
C SER A 32 -0.04 -3.59 -0.66
N THR A 33 0.98 -2.79 -0.32
CA THR A 33 2.26 -2.80 -1.03
C THR A 33 2.96 -4.16 -0.90
N ALA A 34 3.05 -4.71 0.30
CA ALA A 34 3.63 -6.04 0.50
C ALA A 34 2.91 -7.12 -0.33
N ALA A 35 1.58 -7.05 -0.40
CA ALA A 35 0.78 -8.03 -1.14
C ALA A 35 1.09 -8.03 -2.64
N ILE A 36 1.08 -6.87 -3.30
CA ILE A 36 1.37 -6.80 -4.74
C ILE A 36 2.83 -7.12 -5.06
N LEU A 37 3.77 -6.86 -4.13
CA LEU A 37 5.18 -7.20 -4.30
C LEU A 37 5.46 -8.69 -4.03
N MET A 38 4.79 -9.30 -3.06
CA MET A 38 4.99 -10.71 -2.70
C MET A 38 4.22 -11.66 -3.60
N TYR A 39 3.08 -11.23 -4.12
CA TYR A 39 2.21 -12.01 -5.00
C TYR A 39 1.91 -11.26 -6.31
N PRO A 40 2.96 -10.94 -7.11
CA PRO A 40 2.84 -10.06 -8.27
C PRO A 40 2.05 -10.67 -9.44
N ASP A 41 1.78 -11.97 -9.40
CA ASP A 41 0.97 -12.69 -10.39
C ASP A 41 -0.48 -12.89 -9.90
N PHE A 42 -0.84 -12.34 -8.76
CA PHE A 42 -2.18 -12.46 -8.18
C PHE A 42 -2.88 -11.11 -8.02
N PHE A 43 -2.15 -10.05 -7.72
CA PHE A 43 -2.72 -8.71 -7.57
C PHE A 43 -2.38 -7.86 -8.80
N ASP A 44 -3.41 -7.40 -9.51
CA ASP A 44 -3.29 -6.56 -10.71
C ASP A 44 -3.07 -5.10 -10.35
N VAL A 45 -3.66 -4.65 -9.23
CA VAL A 45 -3.62 -3.27 -8.79
C VAL A 45 -3.60 -3.16 -7.26
N ALA A 46 -2.81 -2.22 -6.76
CA ALA A 46 -2.79 -1.85 -5.34
C ALA A 46 -2.85 -0.34 -5.15
N VAL A 47 -3.65 0.11 -4.18
CA VAL A 47 -3.64 1.49 -3.69
C VAL A 47 -3.19 1.47 -2.22
N SER A 48 -2.04 2.06 -1.97
CA SER A 48 -1.37 2.05 -0.68
C SER A 48 -1.31 3.46 -0.09
N CYS A 49 -1.99 3.66 1.03
CA CYS A 49 -2.18 4.98 1.63
C CYS A 49 -1.43 5.08 2.96
N ALA A 50 -0.62 6.13 3.12
CA ALA A 50 0.10 6.48 4.35
C ALA A 50 0.78 5.25 5.02
N GLY A 51 1.41 4.41 4.20
CA GLY A 51 1.94 3.12 4.64
C GLY A 51 3.25 3.24 5.42
N ASN A 52 3.33 2.56 6.55
CA ASN A 52 4.56 2.40 7.34
C ASN A 52 5.46 1.31 6.71
N HIS A 53 5.96 1.58 5.50
CA HIS A 53 6.62 0.62 4.61
C HIS A 53 7.93 0.02 5.14
N ASP A 54 8.50 0.61 6.19
CA ASP A 54 9.65 0.10 6.90
C ASP A 54 9.38 0.10 8.40
N ASN A 55 8.97 -1.03 8.92
CA ASN A 55 8.62 -1.19 10.33
C ASN A 55 9.84 -1.33 11.26
N ASN A 56 11.07 -1.35 10.73
CA ASN A 56 12.29 -1.30 11.53
C ASN A 56 12.59 0.12 12.04
N ILE A 57 12.07 1.15 11.34
CA ILE A 57 12.26 2.57 11.67
C ILE A 57 10.96 3.26 12.12
N TYR A 58 9.81 2.58 12.02
CA TYR A 58 8.54 3.06 12.51
C TYR A 58 8.42 2.87 14.03
N ASN A 59 7.29 3.20 14.61
CA ASN A 59 7.01 3.07 16.03
C ASN A 59 7.23 1.62 16.52
N ARG A 60 8.25 1.43 17.37
CA ARG A 60 8.67 0.12 17.87
C ARG A 60 7.56 -0.63 18.59
N TRP A 61 6.76 0.07 19.42
CA TRP A 61 5.64 -0.53 20.13
C TRP A 61 4.60 -1.14 19.20
N TRP A 62 4.31 -0.43 18.11
CA TRP A 62 3.40 -0.91 17.09
C TRP A 62 4.00 -2.12 16.37
N SER A 63 5.25 -2.02 16.01
CA SER A 63 5.93 -3.06 15.24
C SER A 63 6.10 -4.35 16.05
N GLU A 64 6.54 -4.28 17.29
CA GLU A 64 6.66 -5.45 18.18
C GLU A 64 5.30 -6.14 18.39
N LYS A 65 4.23 -5.35 18.56
CA LYS A 65 2.87 -5.88 18.75
C LYS A 65 2.35 -6.63 17.52
N HIS A 66 2.64 -6.14 16.31
CA HIS A 66 2.05 -6.66 15.08
C HIS A 66 2.94 -7.68 14.35
N HIS A 67 4.24 -7.63 14.53
CA HIS A 67 5.21 -8.51 13.88
C HIS A 67 5.89 -9.49 14.83
N GLY A 68 5.88 -9.18 16.13
CA GLY A 68 6.53 -9.99 17.15
C GLY A 68 8.04 -9.76 17.24
N ILE A 69 8.66 -10.53 18.10
CA ILE A 69 10.10 -10.57 18.34
C ILE A 69 10.53 -12.02 18.22
N LYS A 70 11.65 -12.26 17.55
CA LYS A 70 12.22 -13.60 17.44
C LYS A 70 13.33 -13.78 18.48
N GLU A 71 13.20 -14.81 19.29
CA GLU A 71 14.28 -15.24 20.16
C GLU A 71 15.28 -16.07 19.37
N VAL A 72 16.56 -15.71 19.47
CA VAL A 72 17.67 -16.40 18.82
C VAL A 72 18.73 -16.70 19.85
N GLU A 73 19.24 -17.93 19.89
CA GLU A 73 20.40 -18.27 20.69
C GLU A 73 21.67 -17.86 19.94
N GLN A 74 22.46 -17.00 20.55
CA GLN A 74 23.76 -16.56 20.05
C GLN A 74 24.79 -16.65 21.15
N ASP A 75 25.84 -17.44 20.93
CA ASP A 75 26.95 -17.66 21.88
C ASP A 75 26.47 -18.14 23.26
N GLY A 76 25.39 -18.91 23.33
CA GLY A 76 24.82 -19.44 24.56
C GLY A 76 23.94 -18.47 25.35
N GLU A 77 23.66 -17.30 24.78
CA GLU A 77 22.73 -16.31 25.32
C GLU A 77 21.52 -16.15 24.44
N ILE A 78 20.36 -15.84 25.04
CA ILE A 78 19.14 -15.52 24.28
C ILE A 78 19.21 -14.04 23.90
N VAL A 79 19.24 -13.77 22.59
CA VAL A 79 19.14 -12.43 22.01
C VAL A 79 17.80 -12.29 21.29
N PHE A 80 17.25 -11.10 21.31
CA PHE A 80 16.00 -10.80 20.62
C PHE A 80 16.30 -10.13 19.29
N GLU A 81 16.02 -10.85 18.21
CA GLU A 81 16.06 -10.28 16.87
C GLU A 81 14.74 -9.58 16.53
N TYR A 82 14.89 -8.40 16.03
CA TYR A 82 13.81 -7.59 15.51
C TYR A 82 14.19 -7.10 14.12
N HIS A 83 13.75 -7.84 13.11
CA HIS A 83 13.89 -7.45 11.72
C HIS A 83 12.63 -7.81 10.96
N ILE A 84 12.06 -6.84 10.26
CA ILE A 84 10.89 -6.99 9.41
C ILE A 84 11.27 -6.59 8.00
N SER A 85 11.03 -7.47 7.04
CA SER A 85 11.27 -7.15 5.63
C SER A 85 10.47 -5.92 5.23
N ALA A 86 11.18 -4.88 4.82
CA ALA A 86 10.61 -3.64 4.38
C ALA A 86 10.17 -3.72 2.91
N ASN A 87 9.13 -3.00 2.54
CA ASN A 87 8.60 -3.04 1.18
C ASN A 87 9.62 -2.58 0.12
N HIS A 88 10.50 -1.65 0.47
CA HIS A 88 11.55 -1.18 -0.45
C HIS A 88 12.59 -2.27 -0.80
N GLU A 89 12.81 -3.25 0.08
CA GLU A 89 13.77 -4.35 -0.15
C GLU A 89 13.31 -5.31 -1.25
N ILE A 90 11.99 -5.39 -1.50
CA ILE A 90 11.38 -6.27 -2.49
C ILE A 90 10.72 -5.53 -3.66
N ALA A 91 11.02 -4.24 -3.82
CA ALA A 91 10.44 -3.36 -4.85
C ALA A 91 10.68 -3.87 -6.29
N ASN A 92 11.77 -4.61 -6.52
CA ASN A 92 12.10 -5.24 -7.80
C ASN A 92 11.03 -6.23 -8.30
N ARG A 93 10.15 -6.70 -7.42
CA ARG A 93 9.14 -7.73 -7.74
C ARG A 93 7.84 -7.15 -8.30
N LEU A 94 7.66 -5.82 -8.32
CA LEU A 94 6.45 -5.19 -8.83
C LEU A 94 6.19 -5.58 -10.29
N LYS A 95 4.96 -6.05 -10.59
CA LYS A 95 4.45 -6.31 -11.94
C LYS A 95 3.17 -5.53 -12.24
N GLY A 96 2.23 -5.50 -11.31
CA GLY A 96 0.94 -4.82 -11.44
C GLY A 96 1.02 -3.30 -11.23
N ASN A 97 -0.13 -2.65 -11.17
CA ASN A 97 -0.26 -1.21 -11.00
C ASN A 97 -0.22 -0.84 -9.51
N LEU A 98 0.64 0.09 -9.12
CA LEU A 98 0.77 0.54 -7.73
C LEU A 98 0.60 2.05 -7.65
N LEU A 99 -0.41 2.50 -6.90
CA LEU A 99 -0.56 3.88 -6.48
C LEU A 99 -0.16 4.04 -5.01
N LEU A 100 0.86 4.87 -4.77
CA LEU A 100 1.28 5.27 -3.44
C LEU A 100 0.66 6.63 -3.11
N VAL A 101 -0.06 6.73 -1.99
CA VAL A 101 -0.72 7.97 -1.55
C VAL A 101 -0.22 8.36 -0.17
N HIS A 102 0.13 9.64 0.03
CA HIS A 102 0.59 10.12 1.34
C HIS A 102 0.22 11.60 1.56
N GLY A 103 -0.12 11.96 2.79
CA GLY A 103 -0.21 13.35 3.21
C GLY A 103 1.19 13.91 3.48
N ASP A 104 1.51 15.08 3.00
CA ASP A 104 2.86 15.66 3.09
C ASP A 104 3.26 16.09 4.51
N ILE A 105 2.28 16.34 5.38
CA ILE A 105 2.48 16.68 6.79
C ILE A 105 2.01 15.58 7.76
N ASP A 106 2.07 14.31 7.32
CA ASP A 106 1.76 13.16 8.17
C ASP A 106 2.82 13.01 9.28
N GLU A 107 2.42 13.30 10.51
CA GLU A 107 3.27 13.20 11.70
C GLU A 107 3.21 11.83 12.39
N ASN A 108 2.29 10.96 11.98
CA ASN A 108 2.17 9.60 12.51
C ASN A 108 3.07 8.63 11.73
N VAL A 109 2.84 8.54 10.41
CA VAL A 109 3.70 7.79 9.50
C VAL A 109 4.41 8.79 8.58
N HIS A 110 5.65 9.07 8.87
CA HIS A 110 6.39 10.08 8.11
C HIS A 110 6.44 9.74 6.61
N PRO A 111 6.16 10.70 5.70
CA PRO A 111 6.15 10.48 4.24
C PRO A 111 7.43 9.88 3.69
N GLY A 112 8.55 10.06 4.40
CA GLY A 112 9.82 9.41 4.10
C GLY A 112 9.74 7.88 4.00
N CYS A 113 8.78 7.24 4.70
CA CYS A 113 8.55 5.80 4.57
C CYS A 113 8.10 5.43 3.15
N THR A 114 7.21 6.21 2.56
CA THR A 114 6.77 6.05 1.17
C THR A 114 7.86 6.43 0.17
N LEU A 115 8.60 7.52 0.43
CA LEU A 115 9.70 7.95 -0.46
C LEU A 115 10.83 6.92 -0.55
N ARG A 116 11.09 6.12 0.47
CA ARG A 116 12.02 4.98 0.39
C ARG A 116 11.56 3.92 -0.59
N VAL A 117 10.26 3.63 -0.63
CA VAL A 117 9.68 2.71 -1.63
C VAL A 117 9.77 3.30 -3.02
N VAL A 118 9.47 4.58 -3.17
CA VAL A 118 9.60 5.32 -4.45
C VAL A 118 11.04 5.24 -4.99
N ASP A 119 12.05 5.55 -4.17
CA ASP A 119 13.47 5.45 -4.57
C ASP A 119 13.80 4.02 -5.02
N ALA A 120 13.38 3.01 -4.27
CA ALA A 120 13.64 1.62 -4.61
C ALA A 120 12.94 1.18 -5.91
N LEU A 121 11.70 1.62 -6.14
CA LEU A 121 10.98 1.35 -7.40
C LEU A 121 11.69 1.99 -8.60
N ILE A 122 12.11 3.25 -8.47
CA ILE A 122 12.87 3.97 -9.52
C ILE A 122 14.18 3.24 -9.82
N ARG A 123 14.97 2.88 -8.80
CA ARG A 123 16.25 2.16 -8.98
C ARG A 123 16.08 0.79 -9.62
N ASN A 124 14.92 0.16 -9.44
CA ASN A 124 14.58 -1.11 -10.08
C ASN A 124 13.83 -0.94 -11.41
N ASN A 125 13.78 0.28 -11.97
CA ASN A 125 13.11 0.60 -13.23
C ASN A 125 11.65 0.14 -13.27
N LYS A 126 10.92 0.30 -12.16
CA LYS A 126 9.50 -0.05 -12.04
C LYS A 126 8.62 1.16 -12.32
N ARG A 127 7.50 0.93 -13.00
CA ARG A 127 6.46 1.95 -13.19
C ARG A 127 5.50 1.89 -12.01
N PHE A 128 5.14 3.04 -11.49
CA PHE A 128 4.18 3.22 -10.40
C PHE A 128 3.64 4.64 -10.47
N ASP A 129 2.59 4.90 -9.70
CA ASP A 129 2.01 6.23 -9.55
C ASP A 129 2.13 6.70 -8.10
N MET A 130 2.22 8.01 -7.91
CA MET A 130 2.26 8.64 -6.60
C MET A 130 1.32 9.83 -6.54
N LEU A 131 0.52 9.90 -5.48
CA LEU A 131 -0.32 11.04 -5.14
C LEU A 131 0.11 11.58 -3.77
N LEU A 132 0.72 12.75 -3.78
CA LEU A 132 0.98 13.51 -2.56
C LEU A 132 -0.19 14.46 -2.33
N LEU A 133 -0.76 14.42 -1.12
CA LEU A 133 -1.87 15.27 -0.70
C LEU A 133 -1.34 16.43 0.14
N PRO A 134 -1.25 17.65 -0.43
CA PRO A 134 -0.67 18.80 0.26
C PRO A 134 -1.49 19.23 1.47
N GLY A 135 -0.81 19.56 2.58
CA GLY A 135 -1.43 19.99 3.82
C GLY A 135 -2.18 18.87 4.57
N GLN A 136 -2.10 17.62 4.09
CA GLN A 136 -2.83 16.53 4.71
C GLN A 136 -1.98 15.74 5.71
N ARG A 137 -2.62 15.41 6.83
CA ARG A 137 -2.10 14.52 7.88
C ARG A 137 -2.41 13.06 7.55
N HIS A 138 -2.24 12.19 8.54
CA HIS A 138 -2.43 10.75 8.39
C HIS A 138 -3.81 10.32 7.85
N GLY A 139 -4.87 11.05 8.15
CA GLY A 139 -6.24 10.71 7.77
C GLY A 139 -6.78 11.43 6.52
N PHE A 140 -5.96 12.19 5.78
CA PHE A 140 -6.29 12.93 4.55
C PHE A 140 -7.40 14.00 4.65
N GLY A 141 -7.97 14.23 5.84
CA GLY A 141 -8.86 15.35 6.16
C GLY A 141 -9.95 15.62 5.12
N ASP A 142 -9.96 16.85 4.63
CA ASP A 142 -10.90 17.35 3.62
C ASP A 142 -10.61 16.83 2.18
N MET A 143 -9.46 16.20 1.95
CA MET A 143 -9.14 15.58 0.67
C MET A 143 -9.60 14.10 0.54
N ASN A 144 -10.31 13.56 1.54
CA ASN A 144 -10.79 12.18 1.49
C ASN A 144 -11.71 11.90 0.31
N GLU A 145 -12.59 12.82 -0.04
CA GLU A 145 -13.50 12.63 -1.17
C GLU A 145 -12.74 12.61 -2.50
N TYR A 146 -11.83 13.56 -2.72
CA TYR A 146 -10.93 13.55 -3.87
C TYR A 146 -10.14 12.25 -3.95
N PHE A 147 -9.56 11.82 -2.85
CA PHE A 147 -8.81 10.58 -2.77
C PHE A 147 -9.68 9.36 -3.11
N PHE A 148 -10.91 9.30 -2.60
CA PHE A 148 -11.84 8.19 -2.88
C PHE A 148 -12.06 8.02 -4.39
N TRP A 149 -12.36 9.11 -5.09
CA TRP A 149 -12.57 9.07 -6.55
C TRP A 149 -11.29 8.72 -7.30
N ARG A 150 -10.15 9.25 -6.90
CA ARG A 150 -8.85 8.89 -7.48
C ARG A 150 -8.53 7.40 -7.31
N MET A 151 -8.88 6.83 -6.17
CA MET A 151 -8.74 5.40 -5.91
C MET A 151 -9.70 4.58 -6.78
N ALA A 152 -10.96 5.01 -6.90
CA ALA A 152 -11.96 4.34 -7.75
C ALA A 152 -11.51 4.29 -9.21
N ASP A 153 -11.08 5.43 -9.77
CA ASP A 153 -10.54 5.52 -11.13
C ASP A 153 -9.31 4.60 -11.31
N TYR A 154 -8.42 4.58 -10.31
CA TYR A 154 -7.21 3.77 -10.39
C TYR A 154 -7.49 2.27 -10.42
N PHE A 155 -8.58 1.83 -9.83
CA PHE A 155 -9.04 0.44 -9.92
C PHE A 155 -9.78 0.14 -11.23
N SER A 156 -10.51 1.11 -11.79
CA SER A 156 -11.38 0.89 -12.95
C SER A 156 -10.60 0.43 -14.18
N GLU A 157 -9.50 1.08 -14.51
CA GLU A 157 -8.72 0.76 -15.71
C GLU A 157 -8.17 -0.68 -15.69
N PRO A 158 -7.41 -1.12 -14.67
CA PRO A 158 -6.84 -2.47 -14.67
C PRO A 158 -7.86 -3.58 -14.39
N LEU A 159 -8.96 -3.30 -13.68
CA LEU A 159 -9.91 -4.34 -13.30
C LEU A 159 -11.12 -4.43 -14.25
N LEU A 160 -11.57 -3.31 -14.81
CA LEU A 160 -12.77 -3.26 -15.65
C LEU A 160 -12.45 -2.96 -17.12
N GLY A 161 -11.25 -2.47 -17.42
CA GLY A 161 -10.87 -2.00 -18.75
C GLY A 161 -11.51 -0.65 -19.12
N GLU A 162 -12.08 0.03 -18.13
CA GLU A 162 -12.75 1.32 -18.30
C GLU A 162 -11.81 2.45 -17.85
N ARG A 163 -11.54 3.37 -18.77
CA ARG A 163 -10.84 4.60 -18.46
C ARG A 163 -11.78 5.76 -18.68
N GLU A 164 -12.25 6.40 -17.63
CA GLU A 164 -12.94 7.68 -17.77
C GLU A 164 -12.00 8.74 -18.32
N SER A 165 -12.41 9.38 -19.39
CA SER A 165 -11.57 10.32 -20.14
C SER A 165 -11.31 11.65 -19.42
N THR A 166 -12.09 11.97 -18.39
CA THR A 166 -11.91 13.19 -17.59
C THR A 166 -12.61 13.03 -16.24
N PRO A 167 -11.90 12.86 -15.15
CA PRO A 167 -12.50 12.91 -13.83
C PRO A 167 -12.97 14.34 -13.56
N TYR A 168 -14.25 14.61 -13.76
CA TYR A 168 -14.89 15.82 -13.34
C TYR A 168 -15.49 15.58 -11.95
N PHE A 169 -14.94 16.26 -10.94
CA PHE A 169 -15.46 16.22 -9.58
C PHE A 169 -16.24 17.52 -9.30
N PRO A 170 -17.53 17.59 -9.67
CA PRO A 170 -18.30 18.84 -9.57
C PRO A 170 -18.55 19.29 -8.13
N GLN A 171 -18.27 18.44 -7.16
CA GLN A 171 -18.62 18.66 -5.76
C GLN A 171 -17.46 19.10 -4.87
N LEU A 172 -16.22 19.07 -5.37
CA LEU A 172 -15.04 19.39 -4.57
C LEU A 172 -14.84 20.88 -4.26
N ASN A 173 -15.65 21.80 -4.78
CA ASN A 173 -15.40 23.24 -4.68
C ASN A 173 -16.65 24.09 -4.42
N THR A 174 -17.57 23.64 -3.60
CA THR A 174 -18.72 24.52 -3.26
C THR A 174 -18.42 25.47 -2.11
N ASP A 175 -17.29 25.37 -1.43
CA ASP A 175 -16.95 26.17 -0.23
C ASP A 175 -15.48 26.64 -0.18
N LEU A 176 -14.92 27.09 -1.31
CA LEU A 176 -13.67 27.86 -1.33
C LEU A 176 -13.94 29.34 -1.47
#